data_a22be9efa47ea424d1953d83d7cab68f
#
_entry.id   a22be9efa47ea424d1953d83d7cab68f
#
_cell.length_a   1.000
_cell.length_b   1.000
_cell.length_c   1.000
_cell.angle_alpha   90.00
_cell.angle_beta   90.00
_cell.angle_gamma   90.00
#
_symmetry.space_group_name_H-M   'P 1'
#
loop_
_entity.id
_entity.type
_entity.pdbx_description
1 polymer ?
#
loop_
_entity_poly.entity_id
_entity_poly.type
_entity_poly.pdbx_seq_one_letter_code
_entity_poly.pdbx_strand_id
1 'polypeptide(L)'
;MKTFISLMVAGMVMLGSIGVACASQKDDAKALVKRAAAYMKENGKERAFAEISNPQGKFVKGEQYVFVFDPKGTMLAHGANAKLIGKNLYDLKDPDGVYFTRDILNVAKKGGGWTPKYKFTNPASKKIETKITYAEPVGDLIVGCGIYE
;
A
#
# COMPACT_ATOMS: atom_id res chain seq x y z
N MET A 1 -0.53 62.41 -33.87
CA MET A 1 0.57 62.69 -32.92
C MET A 1 0.59 61.61 -31.87
N LYS A 2 1.70 60.90 -31.82
CA LYS A 2 2.18 59.98 -30.78
C LYS A 2 1.28 58.78 -30.45
N THR A 3 1.49 57.76 -31.22
CA THR A 3 1.13 56.35 -30.95
C THR A 3 2.12 55.74 -29.99
N PHE A 4 1.62 55.20 -28.88
CA PHE A 4 2.40 54.31 -28.03
C PHE A 4 1.99 52.87 -28.33
N ILE A 5 2.94 52.14 -28.89
CA ILE A 5 2.83 50.70 -29.11
C ILE A 5 3.41 50.02 -27.86
N SER A 6 2.54 49.36 -27.12
CA SER A 6 2.96 48.50 -26.00
C SER A 6 3.04 47.07 -26.50
N LEU A 7 4.23 46.54 -26.51
CA LEU A 7 4.54 45.18 -26.91
C LEU A 7 4.44 44.28 -25.63
N MET A 8 3.38 43.52 -25.53
CA MET A 8 3.26 42.47 -24.51
C MET A 8 3.86 41.18 -25.05
N VAL A 9 5.00 40.78 -24.47
CA VAL A 9 5.55 39.46 -24.66
C VAL A 9 4.98 38.55 -23.58
N ALA A 10 4.04 37.71 -23.95
CA ALA A 10 3.56 36.63 -23.09
C ALA A 10 4.49 35.43 -23.23
N GLY A 11 5.39 35.30 -22.29
CA GLY A 11 6.19 34.09 -22.15
C GLY A 11 5.39 32.97 -21.49
N MET A 12 4.91 32.02 -22.29
CA MET A 12 4.23 30.82 -21.82
C MET A 12 5.28 29.77 -21.47
N VAL A 13 5.61 29.64 -20.18
CA VAL A 13 6.44 28.56 -19.69
C VAL A 13 5.56 27.33 -19.48
N MET A 14 5.63 26.42 -20.43
CA MET A 14 5.09 25.05 -20.27
C MET A 14 6.09 24.25 -19.41
N LEU A 15 5.82 24.13 -18.11
CA LEU A 15 6.48 23.13 -17.30
C LEU A 15 5.81 21.77 -17.55
N GLY A 16 6.55 20.92 -18.25
CA GLY A 16 6.18 19.53 -18.44
C GLY A 16 6.25 18.74 -17.14
N SER A 17 5.09 18.32 -16.64
CA SER A 17 5.00 17.40 -15.52
C SER A 17 5.06 15.96 -16.04
N ILE A 18 6.27 15.43 -16.21
CA ILE A 18 6.44 14.02 -16.56
C ILE A 18 7.36 13.40 -15.52
N GLY A 19 6.83 12.49 -14.70
CA GLY A 19 7.63 11.65 -13.82
C GLY A 19 7.14 11.41 -12.39
N VAL A 20 5.88 11.73 -12.04
CA VAL A 20 5.42 11.70 -10.64
C VAL A 20 4.56 10.46 -10.29
N ALA A 21 4.08 9.67 -11.25
CA ALA A 21 3.06 8.64 -11.00
C ALA A 21 3.57 7.44 -10.17
N CYS A 22 4.75 6.87 -10.45
CA CYS A 22 5.27 5.69 -9.71
C CYS A 22 5.78 6.02 -8.30
N ALA A 23 6.42 7.18 -8.10
CA ALA A 23 6.85 7.66 -6.78
C ALA A 23 5.63 7.93 -5.88
N SER A 24 4.56 8.50 -6.45
CA SER A 24 3.31 8.79 -5.77
C SER A 24 2.60 7.54 -5.23
N GLN A 25 2.57 6.43 -5.97
CA GLN A 25 1.93 5.18 -5.50
C GLN A 25 2.67 4.56 -4.31
N LYS A 26 3.99 4.56 -4.33
CA LYS A 26 4.81 4.09 -3.21
C LYS A 26 4.61 4.95 -1.96
N ASP A 27 4.58 6.25 -2.14
CA ASP A 27 4.35 7.20 -1.05
C ASP A 27 2.94 7.07 -0.49
N ASP A 28 1.93 6.88 -1.33
CA ASP A 28 0.55 6.64 -0.92
C ASP A 28 0.42 5.35 -0.11
N ALA A 29 1.02 4.25 -0.56
CA ALA A 29 1.00 2.97 0.16
C ALA A 29 1.67 3.07 1.53
N LYS A 30 2.83 3.71 1.59
CA LYS A 30 3.54 3.97 2.84
C LYS A 30 2.73 4.86 3.79
N ALA A 31 2.09 5.90 3.27
CA ALA A 31 1.23 6.79 4.05
C ALA A 31 0.00 6.05 4.60
N LEU A 32 -0.61 5.15 3.82
CA LEU A 32 -1.72 4.30 4.28
C LEU A 32 -1.31 3.41 5.46
N VAL A 33 -0.14 2.77 5.38
CA VAL A 33 0.39 1.94 6.47
C VAL A 33 0.62 2.76 7.72
N LYS A 34 1.23 3.94 7.60
CA LYS A 34 1.48 4.83 8.75
C LYS A 34 0.21 5.32 9.41
N ARG A 35 -0.81 5.67 8.63
CA ARG A 35 -2.13 6.05 9.16
C ARG A 35 -2.82 4.88 9.84
N ALA A 36 -2.75 3.67 9.28
CA ALA A 36 -3.30 2.48 9.91
C ALA A 36 -2.60 2.15 11.23
N ALA A 37 -1.27 2.29 11.28
CA ALA A 37 -0.48 2.11 12.50
C ALA A 37 -0.89 3.11 13.60
N ALA A 38 -1.05 4.38 13.25
CA ALA A 38 -1.51 5.42 14.17
C ALA A 38 -2.93 5.14 14.67
N TYR A 39 -3.84 4.79 13.75
CA TYR A 39 -5.22 4.47 14.09
C TYR A 39 -5.32 3.28 15.06
N MET A 40 -4.50 2.26 14.86
CA MET A 40 -4.43 1.09 15.74
C MET A 40 -3.97 1.45 17.15
N LYS A 41 -2.98 2.34 17.27
CA LYS A 41 -2.49 2.84 18.58
C LYS A 41 -3.53 3.66 19.30
N GLU A 42 -4.30 4.47 18.58
CA GLU A 42 -5.31 5.37 19.14
C GLU A 42 -6.63 4.66 19.50
N ASN A 43 -7.04 3.67 18.70
CA ASN A 43 -8.38 3.07 18.79
C ASN A 43 -8.37 1.62 19.26
N GLY A 44 -7.20 0.99 19.39
CA GLY A 44 -7.06 -0.43 19.73
C GLY A 44 -7.19 -1.38 18.54
N LYS A 45 -6.74 -2.62 18.74
CA LYS A 45 -6.62 -3.63 17.68
C LYS A 45 -7.98 -4.00 17.06
N GLU A 46 -8.99 -4.28 17.86
CA GLU A 46 -10.30 -4.72 17.36
C GLU A 46 -10.94 -3.70 16.41
N ARG A 47 -10.94 -2.44 16.84
CA ARG A 47 -11.50 -1.34 16.04
C ARG A 47 -10.68 -1.11 14.77
N ALA A 48 -9.38 -1.21 14.87
CA ALA A 48 -8.49 -1.07 13.73
C ALA A 48 -8.67 -2.21 12.72
N PHE A 49 -8.78 -3.44 13.16
CA PHE A 49 -9.02 -4.58 12.28
C PHE A 49 -10.36 -4.48 11.54
N ALA A 50 -11.41 -4.05 12.22
CA ALA A 50 -12.71 -3.82 11.61
C ALA A 50 -12.65 -2.74 10.52
N GLU A 51 -12.00 -1.60 10.80
CA GLU A 51 -11.86 -0.51 9.84
C GLU A 51 -10.94 -0.87 8.66
N ILE A 52 -9.82 -1.54 8.93
CA ILE A 52 -8.88 -2.00 7.89
C ILE A 52 -9.56 -3.03 6.97
N SER A 53 -10.40 -3.90 7.53
CA SER A 53 -11.11 -4.94 6.76
C SER A 53 -12.38 -4.43 6.06
N ASN A 54 -12.73 -3.16 6.24
CA ASN A 54 -13.84 -2.53 5.53
C ASN A 54 -13.37 -2.14 4.12
N PRO A 55 -13.89 -2.77 3.04
CA PRO A 55 -13.45 -2.48 1.67
C PRO A 55 -13.81 -1.06 1.21
N GLN A 56 -14.70 -0.38 1.93
CA GLN A 56 -15.07 1.02 1.70
C GLN A 56 -14.57 1.96 2.78
N GLY A 57 -13.68 1.47 3.62
CA GLY A 57 -13.10 2.21 4.74
C GLY A 57 -11.92 3.11 4.31
N LYS A 58 -11.37 3.78 5.32
CA LYS A 58 -10.29 4.78 5.12
C LYS A 58 -8.92 4.20 4.78
N PHE A 59 -8.77 2.87 4.85
CA PHE A 59 -7.51 2.18 4.56
C PHE A 59 -7.54 1.41 3.24
N VAL A 60 -8.46 1.77 2.37
CA VAL A 60 -8.55 1.30 0.98
C VAL A 60 -8.59 2.51 0.06
N LYS A 61 -7.71 2.53 -0.95
CA LYS A 61 -7.64 3.57 -1.97
C LYS A 61 -7.36 2.92 -3.33
N GLY A 62 -8.41 2.69 -4.12
CA GLY A 62 -8.29 1.99 -5.41
C GLY A 62 -7.77 0.57 -5.24
N GLU A 63 -6.65 0.26 -5.87
CA GLU A 63 -5.97 -1.03 -5.76
C GLU A 63 -5.18 -1.21 -4.47
N GLN A 64 -4.96 -0.12 -3.73
CA GLN A 64 -4.19 -0.11 -2.50
C GLN A 64 -5.10 -0.38 -1.32
N TYR A 65 -4.71 -1.31 -0.49
CA TYR A 65 -5.41 -1.67 0.74
C TYR A 65 -4.43 -2.10 1.80
N VAL A 66 -4.76 -1.79 3.04
CA VAL A 66 -3.97 -2.22 4.20
C VAL A 66 -4.38 -3.64 4.60
N PHE A 67 -3.43 -4.39 5.09
CA PHE A 67 -3.62 -5.69 5.74
C PHE A 67 -2.74 -5.80 6.97
N VAL A 68 -3.09 -6.74 7.85
CA VAL A 68 -2.37 -7.00 9.10
C VAL A 68 -2.10 -8.48 9.25
N PHE A 69 -0.85 -8.82 9.54
CA PHE A 69 -0.42 -10.15 9.96
C PHE A 69 -0.03 -10.19 11.43
N ASP A 70 -0.20 -11.33 12.06
CA ASP A 70 0.51 -11.66 13.28
C ASP A 70 1.96 -12.13 12.97
N PRO A 71 2.83 -12.29 13.96
CA PRO A 71 4.22 -12.73 13.73
C PRO A 71 4.37 -14.12 13.14
N LYS A 72 3.32 -14.93 13.18
CA LYS A 72 3.29 -16.30 12.64
C LYS A 72 2.78 -16.37 11.21
N GLY A 73 2.37 -15.24 10.63
CA GLY A 73 1.83 -15.17 9.27
C GLY A 73 0.33 -15.44 9.17
N THR A 74 -0.41 -15.32 10.27
CA THR A 74 -1.87 -15.37 10.25
C THR A 74 -2.43 -14.01 9.88
N MET A 75 -3.32 -13.95 8.90
CA MET A 75 -3.99 -12.73 8.48
C MET A 75 -5.03 -12.31 9.52
N LEU A 76 -4.90 -11.12 10.06
CA LEU A 76 -5.81 -10.58 11.08
C LEU A 76 -6.80 -9.56 10.52
N ALA A 77 -6.43 -8.83 9.47
CA ALA A 77 -7.27 -7.86 8.78
C ALA A 77 -6.83 -7.74 7.31
N HIS A 78 -7.79 -7.49 6.42
CA HIS A 78 -7.50 -7.36 4.99
C HIS A 78 -8.56 -6.52 4.28
N GLY A 79 -8.15 -5.42 3.65
CA GLY A 79 -9.08 -4.44 3.07
C GLY A 79 -9.76 -4.87 1.76
N ALA A 80 -9.26 -5.91 1.07
CA ALA A 80 -9.80 -6.32 -0.22
C ALA A 80 -10.38 -7.75 -0.25
N ASN A 81 -9.97 -8.63 0.68
CA ASN A 81 -10.43 -10.02 0.68
C ASN A 81 -10.59 -10.56 2.11
N ALA A 82 -11.80 -10.46 2.63
CA ALA A 82 -12.14 -10.94 3.97
C ALA A 82 -11.97 -12.46 4.14
N LYS A 83 -11.97 -13.24 3.05
CA LYS A 83 -11.80 -14.71 3.11
C LYS A 83 -10.40 -15.12 3.56
N LEU A 84 -9.43 -14.23 3.50
CA LEU A 84 -8.07 -14.50 3.98
C LEU A 84 -7.94 -14.33 5.50
N ILE A 85 -8.85 -13.61 6.14
CA ILE A 85 -8.80 -13.35 7.58
C ILE A 85 -8.93 -14.66 8.36
N GLY A 86 -8.01 -14.86 9.31
CA GLY A 86 -7.91 -16.08 10.11
C GLY A 86 -7.06 -17.19 9.48
N LYS A 87 -6.65 -17.05 8.23
CA LYS A 87 -5.78 -18.04 7.56
C LYS A 87 -4.32 -17.74 7.81
N ASN A 88 -3.54 -18.79 8.03
CA ASN A 88 -2.08 -18.69 8.06
C ASN A 88 -1.53 -18.83 6.64
N LEU A 89 -0.84 -17.79 6.18
CA LEU A 89 -0.27 -17.71 4.84
C LEU A 89 1.25 -17.87 4.82
N TYR A 90 1.85 -18.27 5.93
CA TYR A 90 3.31 -18.37 6.07
C TYR A 90 3.96 -19.26 5.01
N ASP A 91 3.34 -20.40 4.70
CA ASP A 91 3.82 -21.37 3.74
C ASP A 91 3.16 -21.27 2.36
N LEU A 92 2.31 -20.25 2.16
CA LEU A 92 1.69 -20.02 0.86
C LEU A 92 2.73 -19.46 -0.13
N LYS A 93 2.78 -20.10 -1.30
CA LYS A 93 3.60 -19.67 -2.44
C LYS A 93 2.74 -18.97 -3.47
N ASP A 94 3.32 -18.00 -4.14
CA ASP A 94 2.76 -17.48 -5.37
C ASP A 94 3.02 -18.45 -6.56
N PRO A 95 2.49 -18.17 -7.78
CA PRO A 95 2.71 -19.04 -8.94
C PRO A 95 4.18 -19.23 -9.31
N ASP A 96 5.06 -18.31 -8.94
CA ASP A 96 6.51 -18.39 -9.21
C ASP A 96 7.29 -19.06 -8.06
N GLY A 97 6.59 -19.56 -7.03
CA GLY A 97 7.18 -20.25 -5.90
C GLY A 97 7.71 -19.33 -4.79
N VAL A 98 7.35 -18.04 -4.81
CA VAL A 98 7.79 -17.06 -3.82
C VAL A 98 6.94 -17.16 -2.55
N TYR A 99 7.59 -17.28 -1.40
CA TYR A 99 6.95 -17.22 -0.08
C TYR A 99 6.77 -15.76 0.38
N PHE A 100 5.86 -15.05 -0.27
CA PHE A 100 5.68 -13.61 -0.08
C PHE A 100 5.36 -13.19 1.36
N THR A 101 4.63 -14.02 2.12
CA THR A 101 4.35 -13.72 3.53
C THR A 101 5.64 -13.71 4.35
N ARG A 102 6.57 -14.65 4.10
CA ARG A 102 7.86 -14.67 4.78
C ARG A 102 8.68 -13.41 4.48
N ASP A 103 8.65 -12.93 3.23
CA ASP A 103 9.33 -11.71 2.85
C ASP A 103 8.72 -10.48 3.55
N ILE A 104 7.39 -10.42 3.64
CA ILE A 104 6.67 -9.34 4.37
C ILE A 104 7.07 -9.33 5.85
N LEU A 105 7.08 -10.50 6.50
CA LEU A 105 7.49 -10.62 7.90
C LEU A 105 8.95 -10.23 8.10
N ASN A 106 9.82 -10.60 7.16
CA ASN A 106 11.25 -10.31 7.24
C ASN A 106 11.56 -8.81 7.13
N VAL A 107 10.92 -8.09 6.21
CA VAL A 107 11.14 -6.63 6.10
C VAL A 107 10.60 -5.90 7.33
N ALA A 108 9.49 -6.35 7.90
CA ALA A 108 8.95 -5.79 9.14
C ALA A 108 9.89 -6.04 10.33
N LYS A 109 10.47 -7.24 10.47
CA LYS A 109 11.46 -7.54 11.50
C LYS A 109 12.71 -6.67 11.46
N LYS A 110 13.05 -6.15 10.28
CA LYS A 110 14.16 -5.20 10.06
C LYS A 110 13.79 -3.74 10.35
N GLY A 111 12.59 -3.49 10.84
CA GLY A 111 12.08 -2.15 11.15
C GLY A 111 11.18 -1.54 10.07
N GLY A 112 10.93 -2.26 8.99
CA GLY A 112 10.07 -1.83 7.88
C GLY A 112 10.82 -1.64 6.57
N GLY A 113 10.11 -1.75 5.47
CA GLY A 113 10.66 -1.61 4.14
C GLY A 113 9.78 -2.21 3.06
N TRP A 114 10.33 -2.30 1.85
CA TRP A 114 9.68 -2.91 0.69
C TRP A 114 10.14 -4.34 0.48
N THR A 115 9.19 -5.21 0.12
CA THR A 115 9.50 -6.60 -0.24
C THR A 115 10.11 -6.69 -1.64
N PRO A 116 10.75 -7.82 -1.98
CA PRO A 116 10.93 -8.23 -3.37
C PRO A 116 9.58 -8.38 -4.11
N LYS A 117 9.62 -8.48 -5.42
CA LYS A 117 8.43 -8.70 -6.26
C LYS A 117 7.85 -10.10 -6.04
N TYR A 118 6.52 -10.17 -6.01
CA TYR A 118 5.77 -11.43 -5.98
C TYR A 118 4.47 -11.29 -6.77
N LYS A 119 3.77 -12.40 -6.98
CA LYS A 119 2.49 -12.41 -7.70
C LYS A 119 1.33 -12.46 -6.72
N PHE A 120 0.33 -11.61 -6.92
CA PHE A 120 -0.89 -11.60 -6.12
C PHE A 120 -2.09 -11.11 -6.92
N THR A 121 -3.30 -11.50 -6.52
CA THR A 121 -4.52 -11.06 -7.20
C THR A 121 -4.76 -9.57 -6.96
N ASN A 122 -4.86 -8.81 -8.04
CA ASN A 122 -5.27 -7.41 -8.00
C ASN A 122 -6.80 -7.34 -7.82
N PRO A 123 -7.32 -6.65 -6.79
CA PRO A 123 -8.75 -6.56 -6.54
C PRO A 123 -9.52 -5.80 -7.62
N ALA A 124 -8.87 -4.91 -8.34
CA ALA A 124 -9.50 -4.13 -9.42
C ALA A 124 -9.62 -4.93 -10.72
N SER A 125 -8.52 -5.52 -11.20
CA SER A 125 -8.49 -6.29 -12.45
C SER A 125 -8.99 -7.74 -12.29
N LYS A 126 -8.99 -8.28 -11.07
CA LYS A 126 -9.25 -9.69 -10.74
C LYS A 126 -8.21 -10.67 -11.32
N LYS A 127 -7.07 -10.16 -11.77
CA LYS A 127 -5.97 -10.93 -12.35
C LYS A 127 -4.81 -11.03 -11.38
N ILE A 128 -4.00 -12.06 -11.55
CA ILE A 128 -2.72 -12.20 -10.84
C ILE A 128 -1.72 -11.26 -11.52
N GLU A 129 -1.18 -10.33 -10.76
CA GLU A 129 -0.26 -9.30 -11.22
C GLU A 129 0.96 -9.21 -10.31
N THR A 130 2.02 -8.58 -10.80
CA THR A 130 3.21 -8.31 -9.99
C THR A 130 2.91 -7.29 -8.92
N LYS A 131 3.34 -7.57 -7.70
CA LYS A 131 3.11 -6.74 -6.52
C LYS A 131 4.40 -6.57 -5.74
N ILE A 132 4.58 -5.41 -5.15
CA ILE A 132 5.52 -5.17 -4.05
C ILE A 132 4.76 -4.62 -2.86
N THR A 133 5.21 -4.90 -1.66
CA THR A 133 4.54 -4.48 -0.43
C THR A 133 5.48 -3.69 0.46
N TYR A 134 5.02 -2.54 0.93
CA TYR A 134 5.61 -1.87 2.08
C TYR A 134 5.00 -2.44 3.36
N ALA A 135 5.84 -2.84 4.29
CA ALA A 135 5.40 -3.36 5.58
C ALA A 135 6.24 -2.80 6.70
N GLU A 136 5.62 -2.57 7.86
CA GLU A 136 6.32 -2.15 9.08
C GLU A 136 5.73 -2.83 10.32
N PRO A 137 6.52 -2.94 11.40
CA PRO A 137 6.03 -3.48 12.67
C PRO A 137 5.19 -2.43 13.42
N VAL A 138 4.11 -2.90 14.05
CA VAL A 138 3.29 -2.11 14.98
C VAL A 138 3.11 -2.95 16.24
N GLY A 139 3.97 -2.76 17.23
CA GLY A 139 4.10 -3.68 18.35
C GLY A 139 4.57 -5.05 17.86
N ASP A 140 3.81 -6.09 18.15
CA ASP A 140 4.02 -7.45 17.68
C ASP A 140 3.37 -7.75 16.32
N LEU A 141 2.60 -6.83 15.77
CA LEU A 141 1.88 -7.00 14.51
C LEU A 141 2.66 -6.43 13.33
N ILE A 142 2.31 -6.89 12.14
CA ILE A 142 2.88 -6.42 10.90
C ILE A 142 1.76 -5.79 10.05
N VAL A 143 1.91 -4.52 9.71
CA VAL A 143 0.98 -3.77 8.89
C VAL A 143 1.59 -3.53 7.52
N GLY A 144 0.87 -3.84 6.46
CA GLY A 144 1.38 -3.72 5.10
C GLY A 144 0.35 -3.17 4.13
N CYS A 145 0.87 -2.58 3.05
CA CYS A 145 0.11 -2.16 1.88
C CYS A 145 0.96 -2.36 0.63
N GLY A 146 0.39 -2.99 -0.39
CA GLY A 146 1.09 -3.25 -1.64
C GLY A 146 0.64 -2.35 -2.77
N ILE A 147 1.51 -2.26 -3.78
CA ILE A 147 1.21 -1.68 -5.08
C ILE A 147 1.40 -2.72 -6.16
N TYR A 148 0.61 -2.64 -7.22
CA TYR A 148 0.71 -3.49 -8.41
C TYR A 148 1.48 -2.77 -9.50
N GLU A 149 2.30 -3.52 -10.26
CA GLU A 149 3.12 -3.01 -11.37
C GLU A 149 2.65 -3.57 -12.71
#